data_b243809167d2d290d24c2a0aa4477fe0
#
_entry.id   b243809167d2d290d24c2a0aa4477fe0
#
_cell.length_a   1.000
_cell.length_b   1.000
_cell.length_c   1.000
_cell.angle_alpha   90.00
_cell.angle_beta   90.00
_cell.angle_gamma   90.00
#
_symmetry.space_group_name_H-M   'P 1'
#
loop_
_entity.id
_entity.type
_entity.pdbx_description
1 polymer ?
#
loop_
_entity_poly.entity_id
_entity_poly.type
_entity_poly.pdbx_seq_one_letter_code
_entity_poly.pdbx_strand_id
1 'polypeptide(L)'
;MESLVSIRDLGVRYDGVVALEHVNLDIYANDFIGVIGPNGGGKSSLVKAIMGVAPYTGRIEYAETLYRGNKPHIGYLPQISSFDRAFPISVREVVMSGLQHDHRFLGRYRRKDRERAEELLERASLADLVNRPIGELSGGQLQRVMLCRAIISEPRLLLLDEPANFVDNHFENELYNMLHHLSERMAIVMVSHDLGTISSVVRSIVCVNGHVHRHDSNVITEEQLRNYDCPLQIVTHGKVPHTVLGDHHHCPHCEE
;
A
#
# COMPACT_ATOMS: atom_id res chain seq x y z
N MET A 1 -11.23 -19.10 -5.70
CA MET A 1 -11.25 -17.76 -5.07
C MET A 1 -11.64 -16.74 -6.12
N GLU A 2 -12.38 -15.68 -5.75
CA GLU A 2 -12.75 -14.61 -6.68
C GLU A 2 -11.51 -13.75 -6.97
N SER A 3 -11.13 -13.62 -8.27
CA SER A 3 -10.08 -12.68 -8.69
C SER A 3 -10.69 -11.28 -8.74
N LEU A 4 -10.16 -10.36 -7.96
CA LEU A 4 -10.57 -8.94 -7.97
C LEU A 4 -9.88 -8.15 -9.08
N VAL A 5 -8.60 -8.45 -9.33
CA VAL A 5 -7.79 -7.81 -10.38
C VAL A 5 -6.98 -8.87 -11.08
N SER A 6 -7.04 -8.88 -12.41
CA SER A 6 -6.25 -9.76 -13.27
C SER A 6 -5.39 -8.92 -14.20
N ILE A 7 -4.09 -9.07 -14.10
CA ILE A 7 -3.08 -8.33 -14.87
C ILE A 7 -2.42 -9.30 -15.85
N ARG A 8 -2.36 -8.93 -17.14
CA ARG A 8 -1.76 -9.73 -18.21
C ARG A 8 -0.87 -8.86 -19.08
N ASP A 9 0.38 -9.30 -19.22
CA ASP A 9 1.42 -8.68 -20.04
C ASP A 9 1.53 -7.17 -19.85
N LEU A 10 1.44 -6.72 -18.59
CA LEU A 10 1.47 -5.31 -18.25
C LEU A 10 2.90 -4.75 -18.43
N GLY A 11 3.00 -3.65 -19.15
CA GLY A 11 4.20 -2.83 -19.24
C GLY A 11 3.93 -1.40 -18.81
N VAL A 12 4.85 -0.79 -18.05
CA VAL A 12 4.79 0.63 -17.64
C VAL A 12 6.09 1.32 -18.03
N ARG A 13 5.96 2.47 -18.72
CA ARG A 13 7.12 3.27 -19.14
C ARG A 13 6.88 4.75 -18.83
N TYR A 14 7.97 5.44 -18.44
CA TYR A 14 7.98 6.89 -18.21
C TYR A 14 9.13 7.49 -19.02
N ASP A 15 8.83 8.42 -19.91
CA ASP A 15 9.83 9.14 -20.72
C ASP A 15 10.88 8.21 -21.39
N GLY A 16 10.43 7.06 -21.88
CA GLY A 16 11.28 6.04 -22.51
C GLY A 16 11.95 5.06 -21.56
N VAL A 17 11.93 5.30 -20.25
CA VAL A 17 12.48 4.38 -19.25
C VAL A 17 11.45 3.32 -18.90
N VAL A 18 11.84 2.04 -18.99
CA VAL A 18 11.00 0.90 -18.62
C VAL A 18 10.98 0.78 -17.10
N ALA A 19 9.80 0.91 -16.50
CA ALA A 19 9.60 0.69 -15.07
C ALA A 19 9.12 -0.74 -14.79
N LEU A 20 8.28 -1.29 -15.67
CA LEU A 20 7.75 -2.66 -15.58
C LEU A 20 7.57 -3.23 -16.98
N GLU A 21 7.80 -4.53 -17.15
CA GLU A 21 7.55 -5.26 -18.39
C GLU A 21 7.08 -6.69 -18.13
N HIS A 22 6.21 -7.18 -19.02
CA HIS A 22 5.66 -8.53 -19.03
C HIS A 22 5.06 -8.98 -17.68
N VAL A 23 4.43 -8.06 -16.94
CA VAL A 23 3.85 -8.35 -15.64
C VAL A 23 2.56 -9.14 -15.78
N ASN A 24 2.51 -10.29 -15.09
CA ASN A 24 1.32 -11.10 -14.91
C ASN A 24 1.07 -11.30 -13.41
N LEU A 25 -0.10 -10.88 -12.92
CA LEU A 25 -0.43 -10.94 -11.50
C LEU A 25 -1.95 -11.04 -11.33
N ASP A 26 -2.40 -11.91 -10.44
CA ASP A 26 -3.78 -11.97 -9.98
C ASP A 26 -3.86 -11.55 -8.52
N ILE A 27 -4.86 -10.72 -8.18
CA ILE A 27 -5.17 -10.31 -6.81
C ILE A 27 -6.55 -10.86 -6.47
N TYR A 28 -6.64 -11.67 -5.42
CA TYR A 28 -7.87 -12.33 -4.99
C TYR A 28 -8.53 -11.59 -3.81
N ALA A 29 -9.83 -11.84 -3.59
CA ALA A 29 -10.65 -11.16 -2.59
C ALA A 29 -10.12 -11.25 -1.15
N ASN A 30 -9.37 -12.31 -0.83
CA ASN A 30 -8.83 -12.54 0.52
C ASN A 30 -7.31 -12.38 0.59
N ASP A 31 -6.71 -11.75 -0.41
CA ASP A 31 -5.27 -11.55 -0.43
C ASP A 31 -4.83 -10.50 0.60
N PHE A 32 -3.73 -10.79 1.27
CA PHE A 32 -2.91 -9.80 1.95
C PHE A 32 -1.49 -9.95 1.40
N ILE A 33 -1.18 -9.11 0.41
CA ILE A 33 0.04 -9.19 -0.39
C ILE A 33 1.02 -8.14 0.10
N GLY A 34 2.26 -8.55 0.39
CA GLY A 34 3.39 -7.66 0.54
C GLY A 34 4.14 -7.47 -0.79
N VAL A 35 4.27 -6.25 -1.25
CA VAL A 35 5.04 -5.90 -2.44
C VAL A 35 6.40 -5.38 -2.01
N ILE A 36 7.46 -6.10 -2.39
CA ILE A 36 8.84 -5.79 -2.03
C ILE A 36 9.71 -5.63 -3.28
N GLY A 37 10.88 -5.04 -3.12
CA GLY A 37 11.84 -4.85 -4.21
C GLY A 37 12.68 -3.59 -4.01
N PRO A 38 13.70 -3.35 -4.86
CA PRO A 38 14.59 -2.21 -4.73
C PRO A 38 13.88 -0.88 -4.97
N ASN A 39 14.52 0.22 -4.54
CA ASN A 39 14.09 1.55 -4.91
C ASN A 39 14.24 1.72 -6.43
N GLY A 40 13.20 2.27 -7.08
CA GLY A 40 13.17 2.34 -8.55
C GLY A 40 12.74 1.04 -9.25
N GLY A 41 12.56 -0.09 -8.54
CA GLY A 41 12.20 -1.39 -9.12
C GLY A 41 10.77 -1.49 -9.70
N GLY A 42 9.94 -0.42 -9.61
CA GLY A 42 8.61 -0.38 -10.22
C GLY A 42 7.44 -0.61 -9.27
N LYS A 43 7.66 -0.74 -7.96
CA LYS A 43 6.60 -0.99 -6.95
C LYS A 43 5.46 0.02 -7.01
N SER A 44 5.77 1.32 -6.90
CA SER A 44 4.75 2.39 -6.99
C SER A 44 4.16 2.50 -8.40
N SER A 45 4.90 2.10 -9.45
CA SER A 45 4.38 2.03 -10.82
C SER A 45 3.32 0.94 -10.96
N LEU A 46 3.53 -0.23 -10.33
CA LEU A 46 2.54 -1.30 -10.26
C LEU A 46 1.25 -0.82 -9.57
N VAL A 47 1.38 -0.19 -8.40
CA VAL A 47 0.24 0.36 -7.65
C VAL A 47 -0.51 1.39 -8.49
N LYS A 48 0.19 2.34 -9.12
CA LYS A 48 -0.41 3.37 -9.99
C LYS A 48 -1.10 2.77 -11.22
N ALA A 49 -0.53 1.72 -11.81
CA ALA A 49 -1.16 1.01 -12.93
C ALA A 49 -2.46 0.31 -12.49
N ILE A 50 -2.46 -0.38 -11.33
CA ILE A 50 -3.66 -1.00 -10.75
C ILE A 50 -4.73 0.05 -10.45
N MET A 51 -4.37 1.27 -10.11
CA MET A 51 -5.31 2.39 -9.90
C MET A 51 -5.79 3.03 -11.20
N GLY A 52 -5.21 2.68 -12.35
CA GLY A 52 -5.50 3.30 -13.64
C GLY A 52 -5.03 4.76 -13.76
N VAL A 53 -4.05 5.18 -12.93
CA VAL A 53 -3.50 6.57 -12.94
C VAL A 53 -2.14 6.65 -13.65
N ALA A 54 -1.48 5.54 -13.92
CA ALA A 54 -0.29 5.49 -14.76
C ALA A 54 -0.64 4.95 -16.15
N PRO A 55 -0.02 5.46 -17.23
CA PRO A 55 -0.15 4.84 -18.56
C PRO A 55 0.50 3.46 -18.55
N TYR A 56 -0.15 2.50 -19.20
CA TYR A 56 0.36 1.14 -19.30
C TYR A 56 0.01 0.51 -20.65
N THR A 57 0.75 -0.54 -21.02
CA THR A 57 0.43 -1.49 -22.10
C THR A 57 -0.03 -2.81 -21.48
N GLY A 58 -0.60 -3.70 -22.29
CA GLY A 58 -1.16 -4.94 -21.79
C GLY A 58 -2.61 -4.77 -21.28
N ARG A 59 -3.05 -5.59 -20.33
CA ARG A 59 -4.44 -5.63 -19.88
C ARG A 59 -4.55 -5.71 -18.36
N ILE A 60 -5.42 -4.89 -17.79
CA ILE A 60 -5.88 -4.99 -16.40
C ILE A 60 -7.40 -5.17 -16.43
N GLU A 61 -7.87 -6.26 -15.86
CA GLU A 61 -9.29 -6.57 -15.71
C GLU A 61 -9.66 -6.51 -14.22
N TYR A 62 -10.79 -5.89 -13.94
CA TYR A 62 -11.32 -5.80 -12.58
C TYR A 62 -12.62 -6.59 -12.49
N ALA A 63 -12.82 -7.30 -11.38
CA ALA A 63 -14.09 -7.98 -11.12
C ALA A 63 -15.25 -6.96 -11.08
N GLU A 64 -16.43 -7.37 -11.54
CA GLU A 64 -17.62 -6.52 -11.48
C GLU A 64 -17.91 -6.04 -10.04
N THR A 65 -17.64 -6.89 -9.07
CA THR A 65 -17.82 -6.60 -7.64
C THR A 65 -16.89 -5.53 -7.10
N LEU A 66 -15.84 -5.15 -7.84
CA LEU A 66 -14.93 -4.06 -7.49
C LEU A 66 -15.45 -2.68 -7.94
N TYR A 67 -16.45 -2.64 -8.84
CA TYR A 67 -16.94 -1.38 -9.38
C TYR A 67 -17.98 -0.70 -8.47
N ARG A 68 -17.85 0.62 -8.35
CA ARG A 68 -18.91 1.53 -7.94
C ARG A 68 -19.14 2.55 -9.06
N GLY A 69 -20.29 2.44 -9.72
CA GLY A 69 -20.54 3.19 -10.96
C GLY A 69 -19.61 2.68 -12.07
N ASN A 70 -18.92 3.60 -12.75
CA ASN A 70 -18.11 3.29 -13.94
C ASN A 70 -16.60 3.12 -13.64
N LYS A 71 -16.18 3.14 -12.37
CA LYS A 71 -14.77 3.04 -11.99
C LYS A 71 -14.56 1.98 -10.91
N PRO A 72 -13.40 1.29 -10.91
CA PRO A 72 -13.02 0.43 -9.80
C PRO A 72 -12.96 1.22 -8.50
N HIS A 73 -13.56 0.69 -7.46
CA HIS A 73 -13.60 1.26 -6.13
C HIS A 73 -12.45 0.69 -5.28
N ILE A 74 -11.34 1.37 -5.30
CA ILE A 74 -10.08 0.99 -4.65
C ILE A 74 -9.75 2.03 -3.58
N GLY A 75 -9.49 1.58 -2.36
CA GLY A 75 -8.91 2.43 -1.33
C GLY A 75 -7.42 2.61 -1.57
N TYR A 76 -6.90 3.83 -1.38
CA TYR A 76 -5.49 4.10 -1.58
C TYR A 76 -4.92 5.01 -0.51
N LEU A 77 -3.83 4.54 0.09
CA LEU A 77 -2.97 5.31 0.98
C LEU A 77 -1.66 5.58 0.25
N PRO A 78 -1.42 6.83 -0.19
CA PRO A 78 -0.17 7.22 -0.84
C PRO A 78 0.96 7.38 0.18
N GLN A 79 2.19 7.37 -0.32
CA GLN A 79 3.35 7.79 0.46
C GLN A 79 3.19 9.25 0.91
N ILE A 80 3.33 9.53 2.21
CA ILE A 80 3.00 10.82 2.83
C ILE A 80 3.97 11.95 2.44
N SER A 81 5.17 11.63 1.96
CA SER A 81 6.17 12.63 1.55
C SER A 81 5.68 13.63 0.47
N SER A 82 4.62 13.29 -0.26
CA SER A 82 4.06 14.12 -1.35
C SER A 82 2.87 14.99 -0.91
N PHE A 83 2.52 15.03 0.37
CA PHE A 83 1.32 15.73 0.83
C PHE A 83 1.61 17.20 1.15
N ASP A 84 0.84 18.12 0.54
CA ASP A 84 0.93 19.56 0.84
C ASP A 84 0.25 19.87 2.19
N ARG A 85 1.08 20.14 3.21
CA ARG A 85 0.62 20.48 4.57
C ARG A 85 0.10 21.92 4.70
N ALA A 86 0.34 22.76 3.71
CA ALA A 86 -0.11 24.17 3.74
C ALA A 86 -1.59 24.32 3.42
N PHE A 87 -2.23 23.27 2.87
CA PHE A 87 -3.63 23.33 2.48
C PHE A 87 -4.55 23.36 3.73
N PRO A 88 -5.40 24.38 3.91
CA PRO A 88 -6.19 24.57 5.12
C PRO A 88 -7.46 23.69 5.14
N ILE A 89 -7.26 22.37 5.20
CA ILE A 89 -8.33 21.37 5.26
C ILE A 89 -8.32 20.69 6.62
N SER A 90 -9.47 20.44 7.21
CA SER A 90 -9.60 19.73 8.48
C SER A 90 -9.45 18.23 8.33
N VAL A 91 -9.06 17.55 9.41
CA VAL A 91 -8.96 16.09 9.50
C VAL A 91 -10.24 15.41 9.01
N ARG A 92 -11.42 15.87 9.47
CA ARG A 92 -12.73 15.34 9.04
C ARG A 92 -12.93 15.45 7.53
N GLU A 93 -12.61 16.61 6.95
CA GLU A 93 -12.79 16.83 5.51
C GLU A 93 -11.87 15.94 4.69
N VAL A 94 -10.63 15.72 5.15
CA VAL A 94 -9.72 14.78 4.51
C VAL A 94 -10.30 13.36 4.53
N VAL A 95 -10.78 12.88 5.68
CA VAL A 95 -11.38 11.54 5.77
C VAL A 95 -12.62 11.44 4.88
N MET A 96 -13.53 12.41 4.95
CA MET A 96 -14.73 12.43 4.10
C MET A 96 -14.43 12.50 2.61
N SER A 97 -13.28 13.05 2.20
CA SER A 97 -12.88 13.05 0.78
C SER A 97 -12.74 11.65 0.19
N GLY A 98 -12.53 10.62 1.03
CA GLY A 98 -12.55 9.21 0.62
C GLY A 98 -13.91 8.70 0.11
N LEU A 99 -14.99 9.45 0.38
CA LEU A 99 -16.36 9.16 -0.09
C LEU A 99 -16.70 9.79 -1.46
N GLN A 100 -15.74 10.41 -2.15
CA GLN A 100 -16.02 11.14 -3.42
C GLN A 100 -16.67 10.26 -4.50
N HIS A 101 -16.42 8.93 -4.49
CA HIS A 101 -17.08 8.00 -5.41
C HIS A 101 -18.59 7.84 -5.13
N ASP A 102 -19.02 8.10 -3.89
CA ASP A 102 -20.42 7.95 -3.46
C ASP A 102 -21.24 9.24 -3.68
N HIS A 103 -20.59 10.36 -3.97
CA HIS A 103 -21.23 11.67 -4.16
C HIS A 103 -21.09 12.17 -5.60
N ARG A 104 -22.20 12.55 -6.20
CA ARG A 104 -22.22 13.30 -7.47
C ARG A 104 -21.53 14.65 -7.25
N PHE A 105 -20.90 15.19 -8.25
CA PHE A 105 -20.03 16.37 -8.31
C PHE A 105 -20.52 17.66 -7.55
N LEU A 106 -21.77 17.71 -7.10
CA LEU A 106 -22.37 18.82 -6.33
C LEU A 106 -23.03 18.38 -5.01
N GLY A 107 -22.77 17.14 -4.56
CA GLY A 107 -23.40 16.61 -3.35
C GLY A 107 -22.72 17.10 -2.07
N ARG A 108 -23.49 17.72 -1.17
CA ARG A 108 -23.04 17.94 0.21
C ARG A 108 -22.96 16.60 0.94
N TYR A 109 -21.89 16.42 1.73
CA TYR A 109 -21.80 15.29 2.63
C TYR A 109 -23.03 15.25 3.56
N ARG A 110 -23.62 14.08 3.71
CA ARG A 110 -24.77 13.85 4.56
C ARG A 110 -24.34 13.76 6.03
N ARG A 111 -25.28 13.91 6.95
CA ARG A 111 -25.00 13.73 8.38
C ARG A 111 -24.35 12.37 8.68
N LYS A 112 -24.84 11.30 8.08
CA LYS A 112 -24.29 9.94 8.23
C LYS A 112 -22.83 9.81 7.76
N ASP A 113 -22.41 10.59 6.79
CA ASP A 113 -21.04 10.58 6.27
C ASP A 113 -20.08 11.19 7.29
N ARG A 114 -20.53 12.23 7.99
CA ARG A 114 -19.78 12.86 9.09
C ARG A 114 -19.69 11.93 10.30
N GLU A 115 -20.80 11.33 10.70
CA GLU A 115 -20.86 10.36 11.82
C GLU A 115 -19.90 9.20 11.56
N ARG A 116 -19.88 8.67 10.34
CA ARG A 116 -18.97 7.61 9.93
C ARG A 116 -17.49 8.03 9.96
N ALA A 117 -17.18 9.26 9.51
CA ALA A 117 -15.83 9.79 9.59
C ALA A 117 -15.36 9.95 11.04
N GLU A 118 -16.27 10.44 11.92
CA GLU A 118 -15.98 10.61 13.35
C GLU A 118 -15.78 9.28 14.06
N GLU A 119 -16.60 8.25 13.76
CA GLU A 119 -16.41 6.88 14.29
C GLU A 119 -15.05 6.28 13.86
N LEU A 120 -14.64 6.47 12.63
CA LEU A 120 -13.33 5.98 12.16
C LEU A 120 -12.19 6.71 12.85
N LEU A 121 -12.31 8.04 13.02
CA LEU A 121 -11.31 8.85 13.71
C LEU A 121 -11.23 8.50 15.21
N GLU A 122 -12.34 8.18 15.85
CA GLU A 122 -12.38 7.71 17.24
C GLU A 122 -11.62 6.38 17.36
N ARG A 123 -11.91 5.40 16.49
CA ARG A 123 -11.20 4.11 16.45
C ARG A 123 -9.70 4.25 16.17
N ALA A 124 -9.30 5.30 15.43
CA ALA A 124 -7.91 5.63 15.15
C ALA A 124 -7.24 6.47 16.26
N SER A 125 -7.92 6.73 17.41
CA SER A 125 -7.46 7.57 18.49
C SER A 125 -7.16 9.03 18.06
N LEU A 126 -8.03 9.58 17.20
CA LEU A 126 -7.92 10.92 16.61
C LEU A 126 -9.17 11.80 16.87
N ALA A 127 -10.06 11.40 17.78
CA ALA A 127 -11.31 12.10 18.06
C ALA A 127 -11.11 13.59 18.40
N ASP A 128 -10.08 13.92 19.19
CA ASP A 128 -9.77 15.28 19.60
C ASP A 128 -9.22 16.17 18.46
N LEU A 129 -8.86 15.54 17.34
CA LEU A 129 -8.22 16.21 16.20
C LEU A 129 -9.17 16.47 15.02
N VAL A 130 -10.44 16.07 15.13
CA VAL A 130 -11.44 16.08 14.05
C VAL A 130 -11.54 17.41 13.29
N ASN A 131 -11.45 18.54 14.01
CA ASN A 131 -11.54 19.88 13.44
C ASN A 131 -10.18 20.55 13.21
N ARG A 132 -9.07 19.87 13.55
CA ARG A 132 -7.73 20.41 13.41
C ARG A 132 -7.30 20.42 11.95
N PRO A 133 -6.59 21.46 11.47
CA PRO A 133 -5.93 21.44 10.17
C PRO A 133 -4.91 20.31 10.07
N ILE A 134 -4.85 19.63 8.91
CA ILE A 134 -3.91 18.50 8.72
C ILE A 134 -2.44 18.90 8.78
N GLY A 135 -2.12 20.18 8.49
CA GLY A 135 -0.76 20.70 8.58
C GLY A 135 -0.18 20.67 9.99
N GLU A 136 -1.02 20.67 11.02
CA GLU A 136 -0.63 20.65 12.44
C GLU A 136 -0.42 19.24 13.01
N LEU A 137 -0.65 18.19 12.20
CA LEU A 137 -0.55 16.80 12.64
C LEU A 137 0.91 16.33 12.64
N SER A 138 1.24 15.44 13.59
CA SER A 138 2.46 14.64 13.50
C SER A 138 2.40 13.68 12.30
N GLY A 139 3.57 13.13 11.88
CA GLY A 139 3.62 12.17 10.78
C GLY A 139 2.69 10.96 11.01
N GLY A 140 2.74 10.37 12.19
CA GLY A 140 1.90 9.22 12.54
C GLY A 140 0.40 9.57 12.63
N GLN A 141 0.04 10.78 13.13
CA GLN A 141 -1.35 11.23 13.11
C GLN A 141 -1.87 11.42 11.70
N LEU A 142 -1.08 12.05 10.82
CA LEU A 142 -1.44 12.23 9.41
C LEU A 142 -1.62 10.87 8.72
N GLN A 143 -0.76 9.91 9.02
CA GLN A 143 -0.86 8.57 8.45
C GLN A 143 -2.16 7.86 8.84
N ARG A 144 -2.55 7.93 10.12
CA ARG A 144 -3.84 7.41 10.58
C ARG A 144 -5.03 8.10 9.88
N VAL A 145 -4.98 9.41 9.72
CA VAL A 145 -6.00 10.16 8.97
C VAL A 145 -6.10 9.68 7.53
N MET A 146 -4.96 9.51 6.85
CA MET A 146 -4.93 9.04 5.46
C MET A 146 -5.41 7.59 5.33
N LEU A 147 -5.15 6.73 6.31
CA LEU A 147 -5.72 5.39 6.35
C LEU A 147 -7.25 5.44 6.54
N CYS A 148 -7.76 6.24 7.47
CA CYS A 148 -9.20 6.45 7.62
C CYS A 148 -9.85 6.93 6.31
N ARG A 149 -9.19 7.85 5.60
CA ARG A 149 -9.63 8.32 4.28
C ARG A 149 -9.68 7.18 3.25
N ALA A 150 -8.68 6.30 3.25
CA ALA A 150 -8.61 5.19 2.28
C ALA A 150 -9.71 4.14 2.52
N ILE A 151 -10.15 3.94 3.78
CA ILE A 151 -11.10 2.88 4.14
C ILE A 151 -12.53 3.36 4.38
N ILE A 152 -12.80 4.68 4.47
CA ILE A 152 -14.13 5.19 4.81
C ILE A 152 -15.20 4.75 3.83
N SER A 153 -14.86 4.53 2.57
CA SER A 153 -15.79 4.07 1.53
C SER A 153 -15.99 2.54 1.51
N GLU A 154 -15.35 1.79 2.43
CA GLU A 154 -15.36 0.30 2.49
C GLU A 154 -14.97 -0.33 1.14
N PRO A 155 -13.77 -0.06 0.64
CA PRO A 155 -13.32 -0.65 -0.61
C PRO A 155 -13.13 -2.16 -0.46
N ARG A 156 -13.24 -2.92 -1.56
CA ARG A 156 -12.91 -4.35 -1.58
C ARG A 156 -11.40 -4.62 -1.78
N LEU A 157 -10.68 -3.62 -2.28
CA LEU A 157 -9.22 -3.64 -2.45
C LEU A 157 -8.62 -2.38 -1.84
N LEU A 158 -7.64 -2.55 -0.97
CA LEU A 158 -6.86 -1.47 -0.34
C LEU A 158 -5.42 -1.55 -0.80
N LEU A 159 -4.93 -0.47 -1.40
CA LEU A 159 -3.53 -0.31 -1.80
C LEU A 159 -2.83 0.63 -0.82
N LEU A 160 -1.70 0.20 -0.28
CA LEU A 160 -0.92 0.95 0.70
C LEU A 160 0.52 1.12 0.17
N ASP A 161 0.97 2.36 0.01
CA ASP A 161 2.33 2.66 -0.43
C ASP A 161 3.17 3.13 0.76
N GLU A 162 4.00 2.23 1.31
CA GLU A 162 4.87 2.42 2.47
C GLU A 162 4.12 2.96 3.71
N PRO A 163 3.12 2.22 4.23
CA PRO A 163 2.23 2.71 5.29
C PRO A 163 2.89 2.87 6.66
N ALA A 164 4.05 2.28 6.91
CA ALA A 164 4.79 2.38 8.17
C ALA A 164 5.91 3.43 8.17
N ASN A 165 6.11 4.16 7.06
CA ASN A 165 7.13 5.20 7.02
C ASN A 165 6.76 6.36 7.97
N PHE A 166 7.74 6.85 8.71
CA PHE A 166 7.62 8.00 9.63
C PHE A 166 6.75 7.76 10.88
N VAL A 167 6.52 6.50 11.26
CA VAL A 167 5.82 6.14 12.49
C VAL A 167 6.78 5.49 13.49
N ASP A 168 6.48 5.61 14.79
CA ASP A 168 7.21 4.90 15.83
C ASP A 168 6.79 3.44 15.92
N ASN A 169 7.62 2.60 16.55
CA ASN A 169 7.38 1.16 16.68
C ASN A 169 6.05 0.81 17.38
N HIS A 170 5.56 1.67 18.27
CA HIS A 170 4.29 1.42 18.96
C HIS A 170 3.12 1.55 17.98
N PHE A 171 3.11 2.63 17.20
CA PHE A 171 2.07 2.84 16.20
C PHE A 171 2.17 1.83 15.04
N GLU A 172 3.37 1.40 14.67
CA GLU A 172 3.57 0.40 13.64
C GLU A 172 2.83 -0.90 13.99
N ASN A 173 2.93 -1.37 15.24
CA ASN A 173 2.20 -2.55 15.72
C ASN A 173 0.67 -2.35 15.68
N GLU A 174 0.17 -1.17 16.07
CA GLU A 174 -1.26 -0.84 16.00
C GLU A 174 -1.75 -0.83 14.55
N LEU A 175 -0.96 -0.27 13.63
CA LEU A 175 -1.25 -0.26 12.21
C LEU A 175 -1.39 -1.68 11.65
N TYR A 176 -0.43 -2.56 11.92
CA TYR A 176 -0.47 -3.94 11.43
C TYR A 176 -1.63 -4.73 12.03
N ASN A 177 -1.95 -4.56 13.30
CA ASN A 177 -3.13 -5.16 13.91
C ASN A 177 -4.42 -4.69 13.21
N MET A 178 -4.53 -3.39 12.91
CA MET A 178 -5.67 -2.84 12.17
C MET A 178 -5.75 -3.43 10.75
N LEU A 179 -4.62 -3.50 10.03
CA LEU A 179 -4.56 -4.08 8.69
C LEU A 179 -4.92 -5.57 8.69
N HIS A 180 -4.51 -6.31 9.70
CA HIS A 180 -4.90 -7.71 9.87
C HIS A 180 -6.43 -7.85 9.96
N HIS A 181 -7.10 -7.07 10.81
CA HIS A 181 -8.57 -7.08 10.90
C HIS A 181 -9.26 -6.63 9.61
N LEU A 182 -8.69 -5.65 8.91
CA LEU A 182 -9.22 -5.21 7.60
C LEU A 182 -9.08 -6.31 6.55
N SER A 183 -8.02 -7.11 6.59
CA SER A 183 -7.77 -8.20 5.63
C SER A 183 -8.80 -9.35 5.70
N GLU A 184 -9.63 -9.38 6.74
CA GLU A 184 -10.76 -10.30 6.84
C GLU A 184 -11.92 -9.91 5.93
N ARG A 185 -11.99 -8.65 5.49
CA ARG A 185 -13.12 -8.06 4.76
C ARG A 185 -12.77 -7.53 3.37
N MET A 186 -11.49 -7.26 3.13
CA MET A 186 -11.00 -6.69 1.88
C MET A 186 -9.63 -7.25 1.52
N ALA A 187 -9.30 -7.29 0.25
CA ALA A 187 -7.94 -7.57 -0.19
C ALA A 187 -7.02 -6.38 0.13
N ILE A 188 -5.80 -6.66 0.55
CA ILE A 188 -4.79 -5.64 0.86
C ILE A 188 -3.53 -5.91 0.03
N VAL A 189 -3.02 -4.88 -0.63
CA VAL A 189 -1.70 -4.87 -1.28
C VAL A 189 -0.88 -3.77 -0.62
N MET A 190 0.20 -4.16 0.05
CA MET A 190 1.04 -3.25 0.84
C MET A 190 2.46 -3.24 0.29
N VAL A 191 2.91 -2.09 -0.19
CA VAL A 191 4.30 -1.86 -0.57
C VAL A 191 5.11 -1.58 0.69
N SER A 192 6.23 -2.27 0.85
CA SER A 192 7.20 -2.01 1.92
C SER A 192 8.62 -2.28 1.44
N HIS A 193 9.58 -1.60 2.05
CA HIS A 193 11.00 -1.88 1.89
C HIS A 193 11.56 -2.74 3.04
N ASP A 194 10.79 -2.96 4.11
CA ASP A 194 11.15 -3.81 5.25
C ASP A 194 10.52 -5.20 5.13
N LEU A 195 11.33 -6.18 4.70
CA LEU A 195 10.91 -7.57 4.57
C LEU A 195 10.65 -8.22 5.94
N GLY A 196 11.44 -7.87 6.96
CA GLY A 196 11.33 -8.47 8.29
C GLY A 196 9.95 -8.24 8.89
N THR A 197 9.49 -7.03 8.85
CA THR A 197 8.19 -6.65 9.41
C THR A 197 7.04 -7.12 8.51
N ILE A 198 7.14 -6.91 7.18
CA ILE A 198 6.04 -7.26 6.27
C ILE A 198 5.74 -8.76 6.25
N SER A 199 6.79 -9.61 6.32
CA SER A 199 6.63 -11.07 6.30
C SER A 199 5.82 -11.62 7.48
N SER A 200 5.79 -10.92 8.61
CA SER A 200 5.00 -11.31 9.78
C SER A 200 3.50 -11.04 9.64
N VAL A 201 3.11 -10.18 8.70
CA VAL A 201 1.74 -9.65 8.59
C VAL A 201 1.02 -10.16 7.34
N VAL A 202 1.74 -10.31 6.21
CA VAL A 202 1.15 -10.69 4.92
C VAL A 202 0.99 -12.20 4.76
N ARG A 203 0.14 -12.60 3.82
CA ARG A 203 -0.06 -14.04 3.47
C ARG A 203 0.77 -14.47 2.26
N SER A 204 1.09 -13.55 1.37
CA SER A 204 1.89 -13.78 0.17
C SER A 204 2.77 -12.59 -0.14
N ILE A 205 3.85 -12.81 -0.87
CA ILE A 205 4.82 -11.79 -1.21
C ILE A 205 4.93 -11.68 -2.73
N VAL A 206 5.02 -10.45 -3.21
CA VAL A 206 5.26 -10.11 -4.61
C VAL A 206 6.57 -9.34 -4.70
N CYS A 207 7.56 -9.93 -5.37
CA CYS A 207 8.84 -9.30 -5.68
C CYS A 207 8.72 -8.49 -6.96
N VAL A 208 9.17 -7.22 -6.94
CA VAL A 208 9.10 -6.30 -8.07
C VAL A 208 10.48 -5.71 -8.35
N ASN A 209 11.04 -6.01 -9.52
CA ASN A 209 12.27 -5.43 -10.04
C ASN A 209 12.24 -5.43 -11.58
N GLY A 210 11.53 -4.46 -12.17
CA GLY A 210 11.21 -4.46 -13.61
C GLY A 210 10.22 -5.55 -14.03
N HIS A 211 10.35 -6.73 -13.43
CA HIS A 211 9.43 -7.87 -13.52
C HIS A 211 8.71 -8.09 -12.19
N VAL A 212 7.71 -8.95 -12.21
CA VAL A 212 6.90 -9.25 -11.02
C VAL A 212 6.81 -10.76 -10.82
N HIS A 213 7.15 -11.22 -9.62
CA HIS A 213 7.06 -12.62 -9.21
C HIS A 213 6.24 -12.74 -7.92
N ARG A 214 5.16 -13.54 -7.96
CA ARG A 214 4.34 -13.83 -6.79
C ARG A 214 4.80 -15.11 -6.10
N HIS A 215 4.97 -15.04 -4.80
CA HIS A 215 5.18 -16.17 -3.89
C HIS A 215 3.91 -16.33 -3.06
N ASP A 216 3.28 -17.50 -3.13
CA ASP A 216 2.05 -17.81 -2.36
C ASP A 216 2.35 -18.16 -0.88
N SER A 217 3.42 -17.60 -0.36
CA SER A 217 3.88 -17.72 1.02
C SER A 217 4.47 -16.38 1.49
N ASN A 218 4.40 -16.13 2.79
CA ASN A 218 5.08 -15.02 3.46
C ASN A 218 6.56 -15.33 3.80
N VAL A 219 7.01 -16.57 3.54
CA VAL A 219 8.40 -17.01 3.71
C VAL A 219 9.04 -17.14 2.34
N ILE A 220 10.10 -16.41 2.09
CA ILE A 220 10.92 -16.50 0.88
C ILE A 220 12.22 -17.18 1.25
N THR A 221 12.58 -18.26 0.52
CA THR A 221 13.85 -18.94 0.69
C THR A 221 14.97 -18.21 -0.08
N GLU A 222 16.24 -18.38 0.36
CA GLU A 222 17.39 -17.83 -0.37
C GLU A 222 17.46 -18.34 -1.83
N GLU A 223 17.06 -19.58 -2.08
CA GLU A 223 17.01 -20.15 -3.42
C GLU A 223 15.99 -19.43 -4.30
N GLN A 224 14.82 -19.09 -3.76
CA GLN A 224 13.81 -18.32 -4.46
C GLN A 224 14.28 -16.89 -4.75
N LEU A 225 14.98 -16.25 -3.81
CA LEU A 225 15.54 -14.91 -4.04
C LEU A 225 16.56 -14.91 -5.18
N ARG A 226 17.44 -15.93 -5.25
CA ARG A 226 18.44 -16.07 -6.31
C ARG A 226 17.81 -16.38 -7.68
N ASN A 227 16.81 -17.26 -7.72
CA ASN A 227 16.19 -17.69 -8.98
C ASN A 227 15.36 -16.61 -9.67
N TYR A 228 14.88 -15.63 -8.91
CA TYR A 228 14.01 -14.57 -9.45
C TYR A 228 14.72 -13.21 -9.60
N ASP A 229 16.07 -13.21 -9.55
CA ASP A 229 16.87 -11.99 -9.62
C ASP A 229 16.38 -10.90 -8.64
N CYS A 230 15.81 -11.38 -7.51
CA CYS A 230 15.31 -10.54 -6.45
C CYS A 230 16.52 -9.98 -5.69
N PRO A 231 16.80 -8.68 -5.74
CA PRO A 231 18.04 -8.09 -5.19
C PRO A 231 18.04 -8.02 -3.66
N LEU A 232 17.25 -8.87 -3.01
CA LEU A 232 17.18 -8.98 -1.57
C LEU A 232 18.22 -9.97 -1.08
N GLN A 233 19.21 -9.48 -0.34
CA GLN A 233 20.11 -10.34 0.44
C GLN A 233 19.55 -10.46 1.86
N ILE A 234 19.28 -11.69 2.29
CA ILE A 234 18.93 -11.97 3.68
C ILE A 234 20.26 -12.09 4.46
N VAL A 235 20.58 -11.08 5.24
CA VAL A 235 21.71 -11.15 6.16
C VAL A 235 21.19 -11.60 7.52
N THR A 236 21.51 -12.82 7.92
CA THR A 236 21.17 -13.36 9.23
C THR A 236 22.29 -13.08 10.22
N HIS A 237 22.15 -12.05 11.03
CA HIS A 237 22.99 -11.84 12.22
C HIS A 237 22.15 -12.20 13.47
N GLY A 238 22.32 -13.42 14.00
CA GLY A 238 21.62 -13.87 15.21
C GLY A 238 20.22 -14.46 14.95
N LYS A 239 19.33 -14.39 15.94
CA LYS A 239 18.00 -15.03 15.90
C LYS A 239 16.95 -14.26 15.10
N VAL A 240 17.26 -13.08 14.60
CA VAL A 240 16.34 -12.24 13.80
C VAL A 240 16.99 -11.97 12.45
N PRO A 241 16.40 -12.39 11.34
CA PRO A 241 16.91 -12.07 10.01
C PRO A 241 16.71 -10.58 9.72
N HIS A 242 17.76 -9.91 9.23
CA HIS A 242 17.70 -8.56 8.71
C HIS A 242 17.84 -8.62 7.18
N THR A 243 17.09 -7.78 6.48
CA THR A 243 17.15 -7.67 5.02
C THR A 243 18.01 -6.47 4.65
N VAL A 244 18.99 -6.65 3.77
CA VAL A 244 19.79 -5.57 3.19
C VAL A 244 19.52 -5.51 1.70
N LEU A 245 19.14 -4.35 1.20
CA LEU A 245 19.01 -4.04 -0.22
C LEU A 245 20.34 -3.51 -0.75
N GLY A 246 20.91 -4.16 -1.77
CA GLY A 246 22.00 -3.61 -2.57
C GLY A 246 23.36 -4.27 -2.41
N ASP A 247 24.21 -4.09 -3.43
CA ASP A 247 25.59 -4.54 -3.46
C ASP A 247 26.41 -3.90 -2.32
N HIS A 248 26.89 -4.71 -1.41
CA HIS A 248 27.96 -4.29 -0.50
C HIS A 248 29.26 -4.16 -1.30
N HIS A 249 29.58 -2.97 -1.76
CA HIS A 249 30.97 -2.64 -2.01
C HIS A 249 31.73 -2.77 -0.69
N HIS A 250 32.78 -3.61 -0.68
CA HIS A 250 33.65 -3.91 0.44
C HIS A 250 33.75 -2.79 1.48
N CYS A 251 33.28 -3.07 2.68
CA CYS A 251 33.62 -2.25 3.85
C CYS A 251 35.01 -2.71 4.36
N PRO A 252 36.04 -1.83 4.40
CA PRO A 252 37.39 -2.23 4.79
C PRO A 252 37.55 -2.54 6.30
N HIS A 253 36.48 -2.51 7.08
CA HIS A 253 36.50 -2.62 8.53
C HIS A 253 35.72 -3.83 9.11
N CYS A 254 35.41 -4.84 8.31
CA CYS A 254 34.73 -6.04 8.77
C CYS A 254 35.67 -7.27 8.94
N GLU A 255 36.97 -7.02 9.17
CA GLU A 255 37.90 -8.05 9.65
C GLU A 255 38.32 -7.66 11.08
N GLU A 256 37.58 -8.16 12.09
CA GLU A 256 38.06 -8.54 13.42
C GLU A 256 36.96 -9.35 14.14
#